data_ba775d28de02332abd97a97c0fc64604
#
_entry.id   ba775d28de02332abd97a97c0fc64604
#
_cell.length_a   1.000
_cell.length_b   1.000
_cell.length_c   1.000
_cell.angle_alpha   90.00
_cell.angle_beta   90.00
_cell.angle_gamma   90.00
#
_symmetry.space_group_name_H-M   'P 1'
#
loop_
_entity.id
_entity.type
_entity.pdbx_description
1 polymer ?
#
loop_
_entity_poly.entity_id
_entity_poly.type
_entity_poly.pdbx_seq_one_letter_code
_entity_poly.pdbx_strand_id
1 'polypeptide(L)'
;RFEGKLYIPPLPNPLALIEIVVNWFNGSRPNLDLPNWPTVIDLPGDRITLPAALIAALILSILLGLFLHFVIFRPLRNAPVLAKVVTSVGLFVVLQEFVRLRFGETVKSGIQLPLPKGKVKLPGELGAIPNNQLFLVAVVVAIAVALWAVFKYTRFGLATRAAAENEKGAIVLGFSPDFLAGANWVISTVIAGMLGVLASPITNLDTITVPLMIVPALGAALLASFSSFGMTVFAGIGIAMIQAWIQYQGAQSWFPSGVLPAPGLVQALPFIIIVIAMFARGNSLPVRGAVTLGRMPFAVKPQKVLPLTILGSVATLVILFGFNYDWRQS
;
A
#
# COMPACT_ATOMS: atom_id res chain seq x y z
N ARG A 1 4.09 3.09 -20.93
CA ARG A 1 3.96 3.50 -22.32
C ARG A 1 4.13 2.29 -23.19
N PHE A 2 3.09 1.89 -23.88
CA PHE A 2 3.17 0.90 -24.96
C PHE A 2 3.01 1.64 -26.29
N GLU A 3 3.86 1.37 -27.26
CA GLU A 3 3.75 1.84 -28.64
C GLU A 3 3.56 3.36 -28.80
N GLY A 4 4.36 4.18 -28.15
CA GLY A 4 4.27 5.63 -28.29
C GLY A 4 3.10 6.30 -27.52
N LYS A 5 2.23 5.55 -26.87
CA LYS A 5 1.04 6.07 -26.19
C LYS A 5 1.27 6.29 -24.70
N LEU A 6 1.07 7.50 -24.22
CA LEU A 6 1.04 7.82 -22.80
C LEU A 6 -0.39 7.67 -22.29
N TYR A 7 -0.61 6.67 -21.44
CA TYR A 7 -1.88 6.52 -20.74
C TYR A 7 -1.89 7.48 -19.54
N ILE A 8 -2.78 8.46 -19.60
CA ILE A 8 -3.00 9.37 -18.49
C ILE A 8 -3.98 8.71 -17.53
N PRO A 9 -3.73 8.73 -16.21
CA PRO A 9 -4.75 8.31 -15.25
C PRO A 9 -6.01 9.17 -15.48
N PRO A 10 -7.22 8.60 -15.42
CA PRO A 10 -8.43 9.37 -15.56
C PRO A 10 -8.46 10.37 -14.40
N LEU A 11 -8.23 11.63 -14.71
CA LEU A 11 -8.64 12.67 -13.80
C LEU A 11 -10.18 12.58 -13.70
N PRO A 12 -10.76 12.73 -12.49
CA PRO A 12 -12.20 12.71 -12.35
C PRO A 12 -12.75 13.78 -13.30
N ASN A 13 -13.38 13.32 -14.38
CA ASN A 13 -14.00 14.21 -15.34
C ASN A 13 -15.21 14.84 -14.64
N PRO A 14 -15.21 16.14 -14.32
CA PRO A 14 -16.37 16.75 -13.70
C PRO A 14 -17.61 16.63 -14.58
N LEU A 15 -17.43 16.50 -15.91
CA LEU A 15 -18.50 16.24 -16.85
C LEU A 15 -19.11 14.84 -16.66
N ALA A 16 -18.33 13.84 -16.27
CA ALA A 16 -18.86 12.51 -15.98
C ALA A 16 -19.80 12.51 -14.77
N LEU A 17 -19.55 13.35 -13.77
CA LEU A 17 -20.48 13.50 -12.64
C LEU A 17 -21.79 14.12 -13.08
N ILE A 18 -21.73 15.12 -13.97
CA ILE A 18 -22.93 15.74 -14.57
C ILE A 18 -23.68 14.71 -15.41
N GLU A 19 -22.96 13.93 -16.20
CA GLU A 19 -23.51 12.86 -17.02
C GLU A 19 -24.24 11.81 -16.18
N ILE A 20 -23.62 11.32 -15.10
CA ILE A 20 -24.25 10.37 -14.19
C ILE A 20 -25.53 10.94 -13.59
N VAL A 21 -25.50 12.18 -13.09
CA VAL A 21 -26.66 12.83 -12.49
C VAL A 21 -27.77 13.04 -13.51
N VAL A 22 -27.43 13.55 -14.70
CA VAL A 22 -28.43 13.80 -15.76
C VAL A 22 -29.02 12.50 -16.26
N ASN A 23 -28.21 11.46 -16.49
CA ASN A 23 -28.70 10.17 -16.95
C ASN A 23 -29.56 9.45 -15.92
N TRP A 24 -29.26 9.65 -14.62
CA TRP A 24 -30.12 9.13 -13.55
C TRP A 24 -31.54 9.73 -13.57
N PHE A 25 -31.68 11.02 -13.91
CA PHE A 25 -32.96 11.68 -14.03
C PHE A 25 -33.63 11.48 -15.39
N ASN A 26 -32.90 11.00 -16.40
CA ASN A 26 -33.37 11.02 -17.79
C ASN A 26 -34.25 9.81 -18.19
N GLY A 27 -34.32 8.77 -17.31
CA GLY A 27 -35.14 7.58 -17.51
C GLY A 27 -34.84 6.84 -18.82
N SER A 28 -35.85 6.66 -19.68
CA SER A 28 -35.76 5.90 -20.96
C SER A 28 -35.29 6.74 -22.17
N ARG A 29 -34.78 7.95 -21.99
CA ARG A 29 -34.25 8.77 -23.09
C ARG A 29 -32.82 8.37 -23.41
N PRO A 30 -32.29 8.68 -24.61
CA PRO A 30 -30.90 8.44 -24.93
C PRO A 30 -29.98 9.09 -23.90
N ASN A 31 -29.01 8.31 -23.40
CA ASN A 31 -28.06 8.78 -22.43
C ASN A 31 -27.25 9.96 -22.99
N LEU A 32 -27.02 10.95 -22.16
CA LEU A 32 -26.12 12.04 -22.47
C LEU A 32 -24.69 11.47 -22.45
N ASP A 33 -24.00 11.55 -23.57
CA ASP A 33 -22.60 11.13 -23.73
C ASP A 33 -21.77 12.40 -23.94
N LEU A 34 -21.07 12.82 -22.90
CA LEU A 34 -20.20 13.98 -22.93
C LEU A 34 -18.78 13.59 -23.33
N PRO A 35 -18.04 14.47 -24.04
CA PRO A 35 -16.69 14.15 -24.48
C PRO A 35 -15.78 13.81 -23.30
N ASN A 36 -15.26 12.60 -23.30
CA ASN A 36 -14.32 12.13 -22.30
C ASN A 36 -12.94 12.79 -22.48
N TRP A 37 -12.28 13.07 -21.39
CA TRP A 37 -10.89 13.54 -21.43
C TRP A 37 -10.02 12.50 -22.15
N PRO A 38 -9.05 12.96 -22.96
CA PRO A 38 -8.17 12.05 -23.66
C PRO A 38 -7.44 11.16 -22.66
N THR A 39 -7.73 9.88 -22.72
CA THR A 39 -7.09 8.86 -21.84
C THR A 39 -5.74 8.42 -22.36
N VAL A 40 -5.43 8.79 -23.60
CA VAL A 40 -4.21 8.42 -24.31
C VAL A 40 -3.70 9.63 -25.04
N ILE A 41 -2.46 10.01 -24.80
CA ILE A 41 -1.75 11.01 -25.59
C ILE A 41 -0.73 10.28 -26.44
N ASP A 42 -0.80 10.46 -27.74
CA ASP A 42 0.22 10.00 -28.66
C ASP A 42 1.43 10.94 -28.57
N LEU A 43 2.54 10.42 -28.05
CA LEU A 43 3.78 11.17 -27.95
C LEU A 43 4.70 10.73 -29.08
N PRO A 44 5.35 11.68 -29.80
CA PRO A 44 6.32 11.32 -30.82
C PRO A 44 7.48 10.52 -30.23
N GLY A 45 7.84 9.43 -30.87
CA GLY A 45 8.94 8.56 -30.47
C GLY A 45 8.52 7.16 -29.97
N ASP A 46 9.46 6.25 -30.09
CA ASP A 46 9.34 4.84 -29.68
C ASP A 46 9.24 4.65 -28.16
N ARG A 47 9.41 3.43 -27.68
CA ARG A 47 9.30 3.02 -26.28
C ARG A 47 10.06 3.96 -25.34
N ILE A 48 9.44 4.31 -24.20
CA ILE A 48 10.13 5.08 -23.15
C ILE A 48 11.37 4.31 -22.69
N THR A 49 12.48 5.01 -22.62
CA THR A 49 13.73 4.47 -22.05
C THR A 49 13.56 4.28 -20.54
N LEU A 50 14.31 3.35 -19.93
CA LEU A 50 14.29 3.11 -18.50
C LEU A 50 14.51 4.40 -17.67
N PRO A 51 15.51 5.25 -17.99
CA PRO A 51 15.69 6.51 -17.25
C PRO A 51 14.46 7.43 -17.30
N ALA A 52 13.83 7.55 -18.48
CA ALA A 52 12.64 8.39 -18.61
C ALA A 52 11.44 7.81 -17.83
N ALA A 53 11.28 6.49 -17.79
CA ALA A 53 10.27 5.82 -16.97
C ALA A 53 10.51 6.05 -15.46
N LEU A 54 11.77 5.97 -15.01
CA LEU A 54 12.13 6.23 -13.63
C LEU A 54 11.92 7.70 -13.23
N ILE A 55 12.25 8.65 -14.12
CA ILE A 55 11.99 10.07 -13.89
C ILE A 55 10.47 10.34 -13.80
N ALA A 56 9.69 9.75 -14.70
CA ALA A 56 8.23 9.89 -14.66
C ALA A 56 7.66 9.29 -13.36
N ALA A 57 8.10 8.10 -12.96
CA ALA A 57 7.71 7.49 -11.69
C ALA A 57 8.12 8.33 -10.49
N LEU A 58 9.32 8.93 -10.51
CA LEU A 58 9.80 9.83 -9.48
C LEU A 58 8.88 11.05 -9.34
N ILE A 59 8.58 11.73 -10.44
CA ILE A 59 7.72 12.92 -10.43
C ILE A 59 6.33 12.57 -9.92
N LEU A 60 5.71 11.50 -10.45
CA LEU A 60 4.38 11.05 -10.02
C LEU A 60 4.37 10.66 -8.54
N SER A 61 5.42 10.00 -8.06
CA SER A 61 5.54 9.61 -6.65
C SER A 61 5.70 10.82 -5.73
N ILE A 62 6.47 11.85 -6.13
CA ILE A 62 6.58 13.10 -5.39
C ILE A 62 5.22 13.80 -5.31
N LEU A 63 4.53 13.94 -6.45
CA LEU A 63 3.20 14.56 -6.51
C LEU A 63 2.20 13.80 -5.64
N LEU A 64 2.20 12.48 -5.70
CA LEU A 64 1.34 11.64 -4.87
C LEU A 64 1.67 11.83 -3.38
N GLY A 65 2.94 11.83 -3.00
CA GLY A 65 3.37 12.04 -1.61
C GLY A 65 2.94 13.40 -1.05
N LEU A 66 3.09 14.45 -1.86
CA LEU A 66 2.63 15.79 -1.51
C LEU A 66 1.10 15.85 -1.40
N PHE A 67 0.39 15.26 -2.36
CA PHE A 67 -1.07 15.18 -2.34
C PHE A 67 -1.57 14.46 -1.07
N LEU A 68 -1.02 13.29 -0.77
CA LEU A 68 -1.38 12.52 0.42
C LEU A 68 -1.13 13.35 1.70
N HIS A 69 0.02 14.00 1.79
CA HIS A 69 0.34 14.81 2.95
C HIS A 69 -0.59 16.00 3.09
N PHE A 70 -0.68 16.88 2.08
CA PHE A 70 -1.38 18.15 2.20
C PHE A 70 -2.89 18.01 2.21
N VAL A 71 -3.44 17.12 1.38
CA VAL A 71 -4.88 16.99 1.19
C VAL A 71 -5.51 16.06 2.22
N ILE A 72 -4.81 14.98 2.61
CA ILE A 72 -5.42 13.92 3.42
C ILE A 72 -4.90 13.96 4.86
N PHE A 73 -3.58 13.77 5.06
CA PHE A 73 -3.05 13.53 6.41
C PHE A 73 -2.79 14.78 7.22
N ARG A 74 -2.50 15.91 6.60
CA ARG A 74 -2.35 17.19 7.30
C ARG A 74 -3.64 17.65 7.99
N PRO A 75 -4.82 17.65 7.33
CA PRO A 75 -6.08 17.95 7.99
C PRO A 75 -6.43 16.97 9.11
N LEU A 76 -6.05 15.71 8.96
CA LEU A 76 -6.30 14.67 9.96
C LEU A 76 -5.32 14.68 11.16
N ARG A 77 -4.37 15.61 11.22
CA ARG A 77 -3.35 15.64 12.27
C ARG A 77 -3.95 15.58 13.67
N ASN A 78 -4.99 16.34 13.92
CA ASN A 78 -5.67 16.45 15.21
C ASN A 78 -6.83 15.46 15.37
N ALA A 79 -7.12 14.65 14.35
CA ALA A 79 -8.20 13.68 14.39
C ALA A 79 -7.85 12.49 15.31
N PRO A 80 -8.86 11.81 15.89
CA PRO A 80 -8.68 10.59 16.65
C PRO A 80 -7.95 9.52 15.83
N VAL A 81 -7.26 8.60 16.53
CA VAL A 81 -6.52 7.51 15.88
C VAL A 81 -7.43 6.68 14.96
N LEU A 82 -8.66 6.40 15.40
CA LEU A 82 -9.64 5.65 14.61
C LEU A 82 -9.96 6.33 13.28
N ALA A 83 -10.15 7.66 13.28
CA ALA A 83 -10.40 8.40 12.03
C ALA A 83 -9.24 8.29 11.05
N LYS A 84 -7.99 8.30 11.53
CA LYS A 84 -6.80 8.11 10.69
C LYS A 84 -6.76 6.71 10.08
N VAL A 85 -7.09 5.69 10.86
CA VAL A 85 -7.16 4.29 10.38
C VAL A 85 -8.25 4.14 9.34
N VAL A 86 -9.47 4.61 9.62
CA VAL A 86 -10.59 4.54 8.65
C VAL A 86 -10.26 5.27 7.36
N THR A 87 -9.66 6.46 7.45
CA THR A 87 -9.23 7.22 6.27
C THR A 87 -8.16 6.45 5.47
N SER A 88 -7.20 5.81 6.14
CA SER A 88 -6.16 5.02 5.46
C SER A 88 -6.75 3.83 4.70
N VAL A 89 -7.72 3.13 5.31
CA VAL A 89 -8.43 2.02 4.67
C VAL A 89 -9.30 2.52 3.51
N GLY A 90 -10.05 3.61 3.71
CA GLY A 90 -10.84 4.21 2.65
C GLY A 90 -9.98 4.67 1.46
N LEU A 91 -8.86 5.32 1.74
CA LEU A 91 -7.90 5.72 0.72
C LEU A 91 -7.32 4.52 -0.04
N PHE A 92 -6.99 3.45 0.66
CA PHE A 92 -6.52 2.20 0.06
C PHE A 92 -7.53 1.68 -0.97
N VAL A 93 -8.81 1.58 -0.58
CA VAL A 93 -9.89 1.12 -1.47
C VAL A 93 -10.06 2.06 -2.67
N VAL A 94 -10.07 3.37 -2.44
CA VAL A 94 -10.20 4.37 -3.52
C VAL A 94 -9.06 4.26 -4.52
N LEU A 95 -7.81 4.14 -4.05
CA LEU A 95 -6.65 3.99 -4.94
C LEU A 95 -6.67 2.67 -5.70
N GLN A 96 -7.09 1.58 -5.04
CA GLN A 96 -7.22 0.27 -5.68
C GLN A 96 -8.27 0.30 -6.78
N GLU A 97 -9.47 0.83 -6.51
CA GLU A 97 -10.53 0.96 -7.50
C GLU A 97 -10.15 1.92 -8.64
N PHE A 98 -9.44 3.00 -8.33
CA PHE A 98 -8.93 3.91 -9.36
C PHE A 98 -7.98 3.21 -10.34
N VAL A 99 -7.07 2.38 -9.83
CA VAL A 99 -6.17 1.57 -10.67
C VAL A 99 -6.98 0.54 -11.47
N ARG A 100 -7.95 -0.14 -10.84
CA ARG A 100 -8.81 -1.13 -11.47
C ARG A 100 -9.64 -0.54 -12.61
N LEU A 101 -10.29 0.58 -12.38
CA LEU A 101 -11.08 1.28 -13.39
C LEU A 101 -10.21 1.70 -14.59
N ARG A 102 -8.95 2.08 -14.34
CA ARG A 102 -8.07 2.57 -15.39
C ARG A 102 -7.37 1.48 -16.19
N PHE A 103 -6.88 0.44 -15.50
CA PHE A 103 -6.04 -0.59 -16.10
C PHE A 103 -6.76 -1.94 -16.26
N GLY A 104 -7.98 -2.05 -15.75
CA GLY A 104 -8.75 -3.29 -15.72
C GLY A 104 -8.27 -4.28 -14.67
N GLU A 105 -8.88 -5.44 -14.64
CA GLU A 105 -8.54 -6.54 -13.72
C GLU A 105 -7.47 -7.48 -14.28
N THR A 106 -7.04 -7.25 -15.52
CA THR A 106 -6.09 -8.15 -16.17
C THR A 106 -4.71 -8.04 -15.55
N VAL A 107 -4.17 -9.17 -15.14
CA VAL A 107 -2.80 -9.28 -14.65
C VAL A 107 -1.83 -8.85 -15.75
N LYS A 108 -1.04 -7.81 -15.49
CA LYS A 108 0.01 -7.36 -16.40
C LYS A 108 1.29 -8.10 -16.06
N SER A 109 1.66 -9.05 -16.89
CA SER A 109 2.89 -9.84 -16.76
C SER A 109 3.85 -9.55 -17.92
N GLY A 110 5.11 -9.95 -17.74
CA GLY A 110 6.10 -9.89 -18.83
C GLY A 110 6.57 -8.49 -19.20
N ILE A 111 6.50 -7.52 -18.29
CA ILE A 111 7.03 -6.17 -18.51
C ILE A 111 8.55 -6.28 -18.70
N GLN A 112 9.03 -5.96 -19.90
CA GLN A 112 10.45 -6.00 -20.21
C GLN A 112 11.10 -4.68 -19.85
N LEU A 113 11.87 -4.69 -18.75
CA LEU A 113 12.80 -3.60 -18.43
C LEU A 113 14.22 -4.03 -18.89
N PRO A 114 15.07 -3.09 -19.33
CA PRO A 114 16.46 -3.37 -19.66
C PRO A 114 17.30 -3.59 -18.39
N LEU A 115 16.95 -4.62 -17.62
CA LEU A 115 17.70 -5.08 -16.47
C LEU A 115 18.82 -6.03 -16.91
N PRO A 116 19.88 -6.21 -16.10
CA PRO A 116 20.96 -7.14 -16.40
C PRO A 116 20.41 -8.54 -16.69
N LYS A 117 20.68 -9.01 -17.90
CA LYS A 117 20.31 -10.36 -18.37
C LYS A 117 21.39 -11.35 -17.97
N GLY A 118 21.00 -12.60 -17.74
CA GLY A 118 21.93 -13.67 -17.37
C GLY A 118 21.53 -14.35 -16.06
N LYS A 119 22.30 -15.34 -15.69
CA LYS A 119 22.11 -16.14 -14.47
C LYS A 119 23.46 -16.40 -13.84
N VAL A 120 23.58 -16.22 -12.54
CA VAL A 120 24.74 -16.64 -11.76
C VAL A 120 24.48 -18.08 -11.33
N LYS A 121 25.35 -19.00 -11.74
CA LYS A 121 25.29 -20.39 -11.29
C LYS A 121 25.86 -20.46 -9.87
N LEU A 122 25.11 -21.06 -8.96
CA LEU A 122 25.63 -21.36 -7.63
C LEU A 122 26.46 -22.65 -7.68
N PRO A 123 27.48 -22.76 -6.84
CA PRO A 123 28.25 -23.99 -6.72
C PRO A 123 27.35 -25.14 -6.21
N GLY A 124 27.48 -26.32 -6.84
CA GLY A 124 26.66 -27.50 -6.54
C GLY A 124 25.31 -27.50 -7.27
N GLU A 125 24.35 -28.26 -6.76
CA GLU A 125 23.01 -28.44 -7.31
C GLU A 125 22.02 -27.32 -6.91
N LEU A 126 22.49 -26.23 -6.31
CA LEU A 126 21.67 -25.14 -5.81
C LEU A 126 20.99 -24.29 -6.90
N GLY A 127 21.26 -24.60 -8.18
CA GLY A 127 20.61 -23.94 -9.32
C GLY A 127 21.27 -22.63 -9.75
N ALA A 128 20.51 -21.77 -10.40
CA ALA A 128 21.00 -20.48 -10.90
C ALA A 128 20.05 -19.34 -10.55
N ILE A 129 20.61 -18.25 -10.05
CA ILE A 129 19.83 -17.04 -9.69
C ILE A 129 19.89 -16.09 -10.89
N PRO A 130 18.73 -15.59 -11.37
CA PRO A 130 18.68 -14.57 -12.41
C PRO A 130 19.32 -13.25 -11.96
N ASN A 131 20.11 -12.64 -12.83
CA ASN A 131 20.81 -11.37 -12.52
C ASN A 131 19.87 -10.21 -12.19
N ASN A 132 18.68 -10.18 -12.77
CA ASN A 132 17.67 -9.16 -12.47
C ASN A 132 17.19 -9.23 -11.00
N GLN A 133 17.09 -10.43 -10.42
CA GLN A 133 16.74 -10.59 -9.00
C GLN A 133 17.88 -10.11 -8.09
N LEU A 134 19.13 -10.47 -8.43
CA LEU A 134 20.31 -10.00 -7.69
C LEU A 134 20.44 -8.46 -7.75
N PHE A 135 20.20 -7.87 -8.91
CA PHE A 135 20.18 -6.43 -9.07
C PHE A 135 19.12 -5.77 -8.18
N LEU A 136 17.92 -6.33 -8.13
CA LEU A 136 16.83 -5.82 -7.28
C LEU A 136 17.19 -5.91 -5.79
N VAL A 137 17.74 -7.03 -5.36
CA VAL A 137 18.23 -7.19 -3.97
C VAL A 137 19.29 -6.13 -3.65
N ALA A 138 20.26 -5.92 -4.55
CA ALA A 138 21.30 -4.91 -4.38
C ALA A 138 20.70 -3.49 -4.25
N VAL A 139 19.71 -3.14 -5.08
CA VAL A 139 19.01 -1.85 -5.00
C VAL A 139 18.25 -1.71 -3.67
N VAL A 140 17.52 -2.74 -3.24
CA VAL A 140 16.80 -2.72 -1.96
C VAL A 140 17.75 -2.53 -0.78
N VAL A 141 18.88 -3.25 -0.78
CA VAL A 141 19.91 -3.11 0.27
C VAL A 141 20.52 -1.71 0.22
N ALA A 142 20.82 -1.18 -0.96
CA ALA A 142 21.35 0.18 -1.11
C ALA A 142 20.37 1.24 -0.57
N ILE A 143 19.07 1.11 -0.88
CA ILE A 143 18.03 1.99 -0.33
C ILE A 143 17.95 1.86 1.20
N ALA A 144 17.98 0.65 1.73
CA ALA A 144 17.93 0.42 3.18
C ALA A 144 19.13 1.04 3.89
N VAL A 145 20.33 0.90 3.35
CA VAL A 145 21.56 1.52 3.87
C VAL A 145 21.48 3.04 3.76
N ALA A 146 21.01 3.57 2.63
CA ALA A 146 20.86 5.02 2.44
C ALA A 146 19.85 5.61 3.45
N LEU A 147 18.70 4.97 3.64
CA LEU A 147 17.72 5.37 4.65
C LEU A 147 18.30 5.32 6.06
N TRP A 148 18.96 4.21 6.39
CA TRP A 148 19.64 4.09 7.69
C TRP A 148 20.65 5.21 7.90
N ALA A 149 21.47 5.54 6.90
CA ALA A 149 22.43 6.61 6.97
C ALA A 149 21.76 7.98 7.13
N VAL A 150 20.73 8.27 6.34
CA VAL A 150 19.95 9.52 6.43
C VAL A 150 19.34 9.67 7.82
N PHE A 151 18.64 8.66 8.32
CA PHE A 151 17.98 8.74 9.62
C PHE A 151 18.95 8.72 10.80
N LYS A 152 20.14 8.12 10.67
CA LYS A 152 21.12 8.02 11.75
C LYS A 152 22.04 9.24 11.80
N TYR A 153 22.53 9.72 10.66
CA TYR A 153 23.63 10.68 10.61
C TYR A 153 23.23 12.09 10.19
N THR A 154 22.01 12.31 9.67
CA THR A 154 21.60 13.64 9.22
C THR A 154 20.76 14.39 10.25
N ARG A 155 20.76 15.73 10.15
CA ARG A 155 19.90 16.61 10.95
C ARG A 155 18.42 16.32 10.71
N PHE A 156 18.05 15.93 9.48
CA PHE A 156 16.69 15.53 9.13
C PHE A 156 16.23 14.30 9.93
N GLY A 157 17.07 13.26 9.99
CA GLY A 157 16.76 12.05 10.75
C GLY A 157 16.66 12.30 12.25
N LEU A 158 17.55 13.17 12.80
CA LEU A 158 17.49 13.57 14.20
C LEU A 158 16.19 14.33 14.50
N ALA A 159 15.87 15.33 13.68
CA ALA A 159 14.66 16.14 13.81
C ALA A 159 13.38 15.28 13.69
N THR A 160 13.34 14.33 12.76
CA THR A 160 12.20 13.41 12.59
C THR A 160 11.99 12.54 13.83
N ARG A 161 13.07 11.99 14.41
CA ARG A 161 12.97 11.21 15.65
C ARG A 161 12.54 12.08 16.84
N ALA A 162 13.11 13.26 17.00
CA ALA A 162 12.73 14.20 18.04
C ALA A 162 11.25 14.62 17.93
N ALA A 163 10.79 14.92 16.71
CA ALA A 163 9.37 15.25 16.47
C ALA A 163 8.44 14.06 16.69
N ALA A 164 8.90 12.83 16.47
CA ALA A 164 8.12 11.63 16.75
C ALA A 164 7.96 11.36 18.24
N GLU A 165 8.98 11.67 19.05
CA GLU A 165 8.95 11.51 20.50
C GLU A 165 8.20 12.65 21.18
N ASN A 166 8.54 13.90 20.84
CA ASN A 166 7.92 15.09 21.41
C ASN A 166 7.76 16.20 20.37
N GLU A 167 6.57 16.30 19.82
CA GLU A 167 6.25 17.28 18.77
C GLU A 167 6.39 18.73 19.26
N LYS A 168 5.95 19.02 20.49
CA LYS A 168 6.05 20.37 21.08
C LYS A 168 7.51 20.75 21.34
N GLY A 169 8.31 19.80 21.82
CA GLY A 169 9.75 20.00 22.00
C GLY A 169 10.48 20.29 20.70
N ALA A 170 10.13 19.60 19.63
CA ALA A 170 10.70 19.83 18.32
C ALA A 170 10.38 21.23 17.76
N ILE A 171 9.17 21.74 17.99
CA ILE A 171 8.76 23.11 17.62
C ILE A 171 9.60 24.15 18.38
N VAL A 172 9.81 23.97 19.66
CA VAL A 172 10.62 24.89 20.49
C VAL A 172 12.07 24.93 20.00
N LEU A 173 12.59 23.81 19.48
CA LEU A 173 13.92 23.72 18.86
C LEU A 173 13.98 24.26 17.42
N GLY A 174 12.87 24.83 16.91
CA GLY A 174 12.80 25.43 15.57
C GLY A 174 12.52 24.44 14.42
N PHE A 175 12.20 23.18 14.70
CA PHE A 175 11.83 22.23 13.67
C PHE A 175 10.34 22.30 13.38
N SER A 176 9.96 22.23 12.11
CA SER A 176 8.57 22.14 11.68
C SER A 176 8.14 20.67 11.56
N PRO A 177 7.30 20.13 12.46
CA PRO A 177 6.82 18.74 12.36
C PRO A 177 6.01 18.48 11.09
N ASP A 178 5.34 19.51 10.57
CA ASP A 178 4.55 19.41 9.34
C ASP A 178 5.46 19.20 8.12
N PHE A 179 6.53 19.98 8.02
CA PHE A 179 7.53 19.79 6.96
C PHE A 179 8.19 18.40 7.03
N LEU A 180 8.56 17.96 8.25
CA LEU A 180 9.16 16.64 8.45
C LEU A 180 8.20 15.52 8.06
N ALA A 181 6.93 15.64 8.41
CA ALA A 181 5.91 14.68 7.99
C ALA A 181 5.73 14.65 6.47
N GLY A 182 5.63 15.81 5.82
CA GLY A 182 5.53 15.92 4.36
C GLY A 182 6.73 15.31 3.63
N ALA A 183 7.95 15.61 4.10
CA ALA A 183 9.16 15.04 3.54
C ALA A 183 9.20 13.51 3.69
N ASN A 184 8.77 12.96 4.83
CA ASN A 184 8.67 11.51 5.02
C ASN A 184 7.62 10.87 4.10
N TRP A 185 6.48 11.53 3.86
CA TRP A 185 5.49 11.07 2.88
C TRP A 185 6.10 10.98 1.47
N VAL A 186 6.79 12.04 1.04
CA VAL A 186 7.46 12.09 -0.27
C VAL A 186 8.54 11.00 -0.38
N ILE A 187 9.40 10.85 0.62
CA ILE A 187 10.44 9.81 0.62
C ILE A 187 9.80 8.41 0.49
N SER A 188 8.75 8.14 1.25
CA SER A 188 8.07 6.84 1.25
C SER A 188 7.42 6.53 -0.10
N THR A 189 6.71 7.50 -0.69
CA THR A 189 6.05 7.32 -2.00
C THR A 189 7.06 7.22 -3.14
N VAL A 190 8.16 7.96 -3.09
CA VAL A 190 9.26 7.87 -4.08
C VAL A 190 9.88 6.47 -4.05
N ILE A 191 10.23 5.97 -2.86
CA ILE A 191 10.81 4.63 -2.74
C ILE A 191 9.83 3.56 -3.22
N ALA A 192 8.56 3.64 -2.81
CA ALA A 192 7.54 2.70 -3.24
C ALA A 192 7.33 2.73 -4.76
N GLY A 193 7.25 3.91 -5.36
CA GLY A 193 7.09 4.07 -6.81
C GLY A 193 8.29 3.54 -7.60
N MET A 194 9.51 3.87 -7.19
CA MET A 194 10.72 3.38 -7.84
C MET A 194 10.87 1.86 -7.73
N LEU A 195 10.63 1.30 -6.53
CA LEU A 195 10.67 -0.15 -6.32
C LEU A 195 9.56 -0.85 -7.11
N GLY A 196 8.37 -0.26 -7.21
CA GLY A 196 7.27 -0.79 -8.03
C GLY A 196 7.65 -0.91 -9.51
N VAL A 197 8.31 0.12 -10.07
CA VAL A 197 8.83 0.06 -11.46
C VAL A 197 9.90 -1.01 -11.61
N LEU A 198 10.87 -1.06 -10.70
CA LEU A 198 11.99 -2.01 -10.79
C LEU A 198 11.55 -3.46 -10.53
N ALA A 199 10.54 -3.68 -9.72
CA ALA A 199 10.01 -5.02 -9.43
C ALA A 199 9.08 -5.54 -10.54
N SER A 200 8.53 -4.67 -11.39
CA SER A 200 7.54 -5.04 -12.40
C SER A 200 7.93 -6.19 -13.36
N PRO A 201 9.21 -6.44 -13.70
CA PRO A 201 9.59 -7.59 -14.52
C PRO A 201 9.59 -8.92 -13.77
N ILE A 202 9.62 -8.89 -12.44
CA ILE A 202 9.73 -10.07 -11.58
C ILE A 202 8.37 -10.41 -10.97
N THR A 203 7.60 -9.38 -10.63
CA THR A 203 6.27 -9.53 -10.05
C THR A 203 5.21 -9.23 -11.11
N ASN A 204 4.16 -10.03 -11.12
CA ASN A 204 2.97 -9.68 -11.90
C ASN A 204 2.32 -8.45 -11.27
N LEU A 205 1.99 -7.46 -12.11
CA LEU A 205 1.22 -6.31 -11.66
C LEU A 205 -0.26 -6.68 -11.67
N ASP A 206 -0.77 -6.92 -10.48
CA ASP A 206 -2.16 -7.26 -10.21
C ASP A 206 -2.72 -6.32 -9.14
N THR A 207 -3.94 -5.87 -9.34
CA THR A 207 -4.63 -4.93 -8.45
C THR A 207 -4.99 -5.52 -7.09
N ILE A 208 -4.98 -6.84 -6.95
CA ILE A 208 -5.30 -7.54 -5.69
C ILE A 208 -4.02 -7.97 -4.98
N THR A 209 -3.13 -8.65 -5.67
CA THR A 209 -1.95 -9.29 -5.05
C THR A 209 -0.89 -8.27 -4.61
N VAL A 210 -0.63 -7.25 -5.44
CA VAL A 210 0.39 -6.23 -5.12
C VAL A 210 0.07 -5.46 -3.83
N PRO A 211 -1.17 -4.99 -3.59
CA PRO A 211 -1.50 -4.35 -2.31
C PRO A 211 -1.37 -5.27 -1.10
N LEU A 212 -1.61 -6.58 -1.24
CA LEU A 212 -1.46 -7.53 -0.14
C LEU A 212 0.00 -7.70 0.33
N MET A 213 0.99 -7.28 -0.47
CA MET A 213 2.40 -7.25 -0.05
C MET A 213 2.67 -6.31 1.13
N ILE A 214 1.71 -5.44 1.49
CA ILE A 214 1.81 -4.63 2.70
C ILE A 214 1.82 -5.49 3.97
N VAL A 215 1.18 -6.66 3.96
CA VAL A 215 1.04 -7.51 5.16
C VAL A 215 2.38 -8.09 5.61
N PRO A 216 3.19 -8.75 4.75
CA PRO A 216 4.52 -9.17 5.15
C PRO A 216 5.44 -8.00 5.50
N ALA A 217 5.29 -6.83 4.84
CA ALA A 217 6.03 -5.63 5.18
C ALA A 217 5.70 -5.11 6.58
N LEU A 218 4.41 -5.07 6.95
CA LEU A 218 3.97 -4.73 8.31
C LEU A 218 4.46 -5.77 9.33
N GLY A 219 4.42 -7.05 9.02
CA GLY A 219 4.97 -8.12 9.86
C GLY A 219 6.45 -7.90 10.14
N ALA A 220 7.24 -7.61 9.12
CA ALA A 220 8.67 -7.33 9.26
C ALA A 220 8.93 -6.06 10.10
N ALA A 221 8.18 -4.98 9.86
CA ALA A 221 8.29 -3.74 10.62
C ALA A 221 7.90 -3.93 12.09
N LEU A 222 6.87 -4.74 12.37
CA LEU A 222 6.43 -5.07 13.72
C LEU A 222 7.49 -5.91 14.46
N LEU A 223 8.08 -6.90 13.80
CA LEU A 223 9.19 -7.68 14.35
C LEU A 223 10.39 -6.79 14.72
N ALA A 224 10.63 -5.72 13.96
CA ALA A 224 11.63 -4.72 14.27
C ALA A 224 11.13 -3.63 15.26
N SER A 225 9.91 -3.73 15.79
CA SER A 225 9.28 -2.71 16.66
C SER A 225 9.23 -1.31 16.05
N PHE A 226 9.23 -1.19 14.73
CA PHE A 226 9.33 0.10 14.00
C PHE A 226 10.53 0.97 14.40
N SER A 227 11.58 0.37 14.98
CA SER A 227 12.70 1.11 15.56
C SER A 227 13.98 1.04 14.74
N SER A 228 14.16 0.00 13.93
CA SER A 228 15.41 -0.27 13.21
C SER A 228 15.18 -0.73 11.79
N PHE A 229 15.72 0.01 10.83
CA PHE A 229 15.69 -0.35 9.40
C PHE A 229 16.38 -1.70 9.13
N GLY A 230 17.57 -1.91 9.72
CA GLY A 230 18.32 -3.16 9.54
C GLY A 230 17.53 -4.36 10.02
N MET A 231 16.95 -4.30 11.23
CA MET A 231 16.15 -5.39 11.77
C MET A 231 14.89 -5.66 10.92
N THR A 232 14.27 -4.61 10.35
CA THR A 232 13.13 -4.77 9.43
C THR A 232 13.53 -5.54 8.17
N VAL A 233 14.71 -5.25 7.61
CA VAL A 233 15.22 -5.97 6.42
C VAL A 233 15.47 -7.44 6.74
N PHE A 234 16.14 -7.74 7.87
CA PHE A 234 16.38 -9.13 8.28
C PHE A 234 15.07 -9.88 8.57
N ALA A 235 14.12 -9.24 9.23
CA ALA A 235 12.81 -9.83 9.48
C ALA A 235 12.04 -10.09 8.16
N GLY A 236 12.09 -9.15 7.21
CA GLY A 236 11.47 -9.32 5.90
C GLY A 236 12.08 -10.47 5.11
N ILE A 237 13.40 -10.59 5.09
CA ILE A 237 14.10 -11.72 4.47
C ILE A 237 13.70 -13.04 5.16
N GLY A 238 13.66 -13.07 6.49
CA GLY A 238 13.22 -14.24 7.25
C GLY A 238 11.81 -14.68 6.90
N ILE A 239 10.85 -13.74 6.83
CA ILE A 239 9.47 -14.03 6.41
C ILE A 239 9.46 -14.61 5.00
N ALA A 240 10.17 -13.97 4.05
CA ALA A 240 10.23 -14.42 2.67
C ALA A 240 10.86 -15.82 2.53
N MET A 241 11.91 -16.13 3.32
CA MET A 241 12.53 -17.46 3.34
C MET A 241 11.55 -18.53 3.84
N ILE A 242 10.79 -18.24 4.89
CA ILE A 242 9.79 -19.19 5.42
C ILE A 242 8.66 -19.38 4.40
N GLN A 243 8.20 -18.31 3.76
CA GLN A 243 7.19 -18.38 2.68
C GLN A 243 7.68 -19.24 1.51
N ALA A 244 8.91 -19.03 1.06
CA ALA A 244 9.52 -19.83 -0.01
C ALA A 244 9.67 -21.30 0.40
N TRP A 245 10.05 -21.58 1.64
CA TRP A 245 10.13 -22.94 2.18
C TRP A 245 8.77 -23.63 2.20
N ILE A 246 7.72 -22.96 2.68
CA ILE A 246 6.34 -23.50 2.67
C ILE A 246 5.89 -23.78 1.24
N GLN A 247 6.18 -22.88 0.31
CA GLN A 247 5.82 -23.08 -1.10
C GLN A 247 6.55 -24.27 -1.72
N TYR A 248 7.84 -24.47 -1.40
CA TYR A 248 8.59 -25.64 -1.82
C TYR A 248 8.01 -26.94 -1.25
N GLN A 249 7.69 -26.96 0.04
CA GLN A 249 7.11 -28.13 0.69
C GLN A 249 5.71 -28.45 0.14
N GLY A 250 4.93 -27.42 -0.20
CA GLY A 250 3.61 -27.57 -0.80
C GLY A 250 3.61 -28.22 -2.20
N ALA A 251 4.77 -28.23 -2.88
CA ALA A 251 4.96 -28.94 -4.14
C ALA A 251 5.33 -30.42 -3.96
N GLN A 252 5.60 -30.88 -2.73
CA GLN A 252 5.97 -32.26 -2.44
C GLN A 252 4.74 -33.16 -2.30
N SER A 253 4.87 -34.44 -2.70
CA SER A 253 3.78 -35.40 -2.67
C SER A 253 3.25 -35.77 -1.28
N TRP A 254 4.09 -35.59 -0.23
CA TRP A 254 3.70 -35.85 1.16
C TRP A 254 2.89 -34.73 1.81
N PHE A 255 2.87 -33.53 1.19
CA PHE A 255 2.19 -32.36 1.76
C PHE A 255 0.66 -32.52 1.69
N PRO A 256 -0.10 -32.29 2.78
CA PRO A 256 -1.55 -32.48 2.81
C PRO A 256 -2.29 -31.33 2.09
N SER A 257 -2.10 -31.23 0.78
CA SER A 257 -2.64 -30.13 -0.05
C SER A 257 -4.16 -30.06 -0.07
N GLY A 258 -4.85 -31.15 0.23
CA GLY A 258 -6.31 -31.18 0.30
C GLY A 258 -6.90 -30.50 1.54
N VAL A 259 -6.13 -30.41 2.65
CA VAL A 259 -6.57 -29.79 3.91
C VAL A 259 -5.93 -28.43 4.11
N LEU A 260 -4.66 -28.29 3.74
CA LEU A 260 -3.85 -27.07 3.92
C LEU A 260 -3.22 -26.67 2.57
N PRO A 261 -3.92 -25.91 1.74
CA PRO A 261 -3.36 -25.49 0.46
C PRO A 261 -2.15 -24.58 0.70
N ALA A 262 -0.99 -24.95 0.12
CA ALA A 262 0.26 -24.21 0.30
C ALA A 262 0.15 -22.70 -0.04
N PRO A 263 -0.56 -22.27 -1.10
CA PRO A 263 -0.77 -20.84 -1.38
C PRO A 263 -1.49 -20.12 -0.23
N GLY A 264 -2.47 -20.75 0.42
CA GLY A 264 -3.17 -20.18 1.56
C GLY A 264 -2.26 -20.03 2.78
N LEU A 265 -1.41 -21.02 3.07
CA LEU A 265 -0.43 -20.94 4.15
C LEU A 265 0.62 -19.84 3.92
N VAL A 266 1.11 -19.71 2.69
CA VAL A 266 2.07 -18.65 2.33
C VAL A 266 1.46 -17.26 2.57
N GLN A 267 0.19 -17.06 2.24
CA GLN A 267 -0.51 -15.80 2.47
C GLN A 267 -0.87 -15.58 3.95
N ALA A 268 -1.19 -16.64 4.68
CA ALA A 268 -1.55 -16.57 6.10
C ALA A 268 -0.32 -16.34 7.01
N LEU A 269 0.87 -16.79 6.61
CA LEU A 269 2.08 -16.73 7.43
C LEU A 269 2.38 -15.34 8.01
N PRO A 270 2.37 -14.23 7.25
CA PRO A 270 2.64 -12.91 7.80
C PRO A 270 1.64 -12.50 8.88
N PHE A 271 0.36 -12.86 8.73
CA PHE A 271 -0.66 -12.61 9.74
C PHE A 271 -0.39 -13.38 11.03
N ILE A 272 -0.01 -14.66 10.91
CA ILE A 272 0.37 -15.50 12.06
C ILE A 272 1.56 -14.87 12.78
N ILE A 273 2.58 -14.44 12.03
CA ILE A 273 3.76 -13.76 12.60
C ILE A 273 3.36 -12.48 13.33
N ILE A 274 2.47 -11.66 12.75
CA ILE A 274 1.97 -10.44 13.40
C ILE A 274 1.28 -10.77 14.72
N VAL A 275 0.39 -11.77 14.72
CA VAL A 275 -0.33 -12.19 15.94
C VAL A 275 0.65 -12.68 17.01
N ILE A 276 1.58 -13.56 16.65
CA ILE A 276 2.61 -14.07 17.58
C ILE A 276 3.48 -12.93 18.11
N ALA A 277 3.91 -12.00 17.25
CA ALA A 277 4.73 -10.86 17.65
C ALA A 277 3.96 -9.92 18.60
N MET A 278 2.67 -9.70 18.38
CA MET A 278 1.82 -8.92 19.28
C MET A 278 1.67 -9.60 20.64
N PHE A 279 1.43 -10.91 20.67
CA PHE A 279 1.37 -11.67 21.92
C PHE A 279 2.69 -11.65 22.68
N ALA A 280 3.81 -11.89 22.00
CA ALA A 280 5.13 -11.94 22.60
C ALA A 280 5.59 -10.57 23.18
N ARG A 281 5.13 -9.47 22.59
CA ARG A 281 5.53 -8.12 22.99
C ARG A 281 4.56 -7.45 23.96
N GLY A 282 3.35 -7.95 24.10
CA GLY A 282 2.33 -7.40 25.01
C GLY A 282 2.13 -5.90 24.81
N ASN A 283 2.07 -5.15 25.93
CA ASN A 283 1.83 -3.70 25.93
C ASN A 283 3.06 -2.84 25.54
N SER A 284 4.16 -3.43 25.10
CA SER A 284 5.41 -2.73 24.78
C SER A 284 5.46 -2.09 23.38
N LEU A 285 4.35 -2.06 22.64
CA LEU A 285 4.29 -1.33 21.38
C LEU A 285 4.42 0.17 21.66
N PRO A 286 5.30 0.90 20.94
CA PRO A 286 5.48 2.33 21.14
C PRO A 286 4.19 3.07 20.79
N VAL A 287 3.42 3.41 21.80
CA VAL A 287 2.24 4.29 21.66
C VAL A 287 2.79 5.71 21.60
N ARG A 288 2.60 6.37 20.48
CA ARG A 288 2.97 7.77 20.28
C ARG A 288 2.29 8.63 21.33
N GLY A 289 3.10 9.24 22.20
CA GLY A 289 2.59 10.15 23.22
C GLY A 289 1.68 9.46 24.25
N ALA A 290 2.20 8.48 24.97
CA ALA A 290 1.61 8.10 26.26
C ALA A 290 1.82 9.24 27.29
N VAL A 291 1.33 10.44 26.95
CA VAL A 291 0.90 11.35 27.99
C VAL A 291 -0.21 10.59 28.69
N THR A 292 -0.01 10.27 29.95
CA THR A 292 -1.06 9.78 30.83
C THR A 292 -2.29 10.67 30.60
N LEU A 293 -3.17 10.20 29.73
CA LEU A 293 -4.49 10.80 29.58
C LEU A 293 -5.10 10.70 30.96
N GLY A 294 -5.20 11.84 31.66
CA GLY A 294 -5.97 11.91 32.86
C GLY A 294 -7.28 11.19 32.57
N ARG A 295 -7.76 10.38 33.52
CA ARG A 295 -8.97 9.58 33.38
C ARG A 295 -9.98 10.35 32.55
N MET A 296 -10.25 9.89 31.33
CA MET A 296 -11.30 10.47 30.50
C MET A 296 -12.58 10.39 31.31
N PRO A 297 -13.38 11.48 31.38
CA PRO A 297 -14.68 11.39 31.97
C PRO A 297 -15.42 10.23 31.29
N PHE A 298 -16.00 9.35 32.11
CA PHE A 298 -16.76 8.21 31.61
C PHE A 298 -17.73 8.70 30.54
N ALA A 299 -17.60 8.19 29.31
CA ALA A 299 -18.61 8.43 28.29
C ALA A 299 -19.94 7.96 28.85
N VAL A 300 -20.91 8.86 28.85
CA VAL A 300 -22.28 8.54 29.26
C VAL A 300 -22.71 7.32 28.44
N LYS A 301 -23.04 6.21 29.11
CA LYS A 301 -23.53 5.00 28.44
C LYS A 301 -24.71 5.40 27.55
N PRO A 302 -24.65 5.21 26.25
CA PRO A 302 -25.78 5.54 25.40
C PRO A 302 -26.95 4.64 25.78
N GLN A 303 -28.01 5.25 26.38
CA GLN A 303 -29.16 4.55 26.92
C GLN A 303 -30.01 3.79 25.89
N LYS A 304 -29.68 3.93 24.57
CA LYS A 304 -30.49 3.38 23.48
C LYS A 304 -29.66 2.57 22.45
N VAL A 305 -28.54 1.97 22.85
CA VAL A 305 -27.75 1.16 21.90
C VAL A 305 -28.56 -0.05 21.42
N LEU A 306 -29.20 -0.76 22.34
CA LEU A 306 -29.91 -2.00 22.04
C LEU A 306 -31.06 -1.80 21.04
N PRO A 307 -31.98 -0.82 21.22
CA PRO A 307 -33.03 -0.57 20.25
C PRO A 307 -32.46 -0.06 18.88
N LEU A 308 -31.37 0.72 18.89
CA LEU A 308 -30.79 1.22 17.67
C LEU A 308 -30.08 0.11 16.85
N THR A 309 -29.40 -0.83 17.51
CA THR A 309 -28.80 -1.99 16.87
C THR A 309 -29.85 -2.96 16.34
N ILE A 310 -30.93 -3.19 17.08
CA ILE A 310 -32.05 -4.02 16.59
C ILE A 310 -32.71 -3.34 15.39
N LEU A 311 -32.98 -2.04 15.45
CA LEU A 311 -33.56 -1.30 14.33
C LEU A 311 -32.66 -1.32 13.09
N GLY A 312 -31.35 -1.13 13.27
CA GLY A 312 -30.35 -1.23 12.20
C GLY A 312 -30.29 -2.63 11.58
N SER A 313 -30.28 -3.67 12.42
CA SER A 313 -30.28 -5.07 11.95
C SER A 313 -31.56 -5.43 11.18
N VAL A 314 -32.73 -5.00 11.70
CA VAL A 314 -34.01 -5.20 11.02
C VAL A 314 -34.05 -4.43 9.68
N ALA A 315 -33.58 -3.17 9.66
CA ALA A 315 -33.51 -2.40 8.43
C ALA A 315 -32.59 -3.07 7.39
N THR A 316 -31.44 -3.59 7.82
CA THR A 316 -30.52 -4.33 6.94
C THR A 316 -31.16 -5.60 6.39
N LEU A 317 -31.87 -6.36 7.23
CA LEU A 317 -32.60 -7.56 6.80
C LEU A 317 -33.74 -7.20 5.84
N VAL A 318 -34.50 -6.14 6.10
CA VAL A 318 -35.56 -5.68 5.20
C VAL A 318 -34.99 -5.25 3.84
N ILE A 319 -33.86 -4.58 3.82
CA ILE A 319 -33.15 -4.21 2.56
C ILE A 319 -32.67 -5.46 1.83
N LEU A 320 -32.06 -6.42 2.53
CA LEU A 320 -31.54 -7.64 1.94
C LEU A 320 -32.64 -8.60 1.40
N PHE A 321 -33.77 -8.67 2.10
CA PHE A 321 -34.87 -9.58 1.71
C PHE A 321 -36.01 -8.88 0.97
N GLY A 322 -36.18 -7.57 1.14
CA GLY A 322 -37.25 -6.79 0.51
C GLY A 322 -36.92 -6.30 -0.90
N PHE A 323 -35.65 -6.08 -1.20
CA PHE A 323 -35.22 -5.87 -2.56
C PHE A 323 -34.90 -7.22 -3.17
N ASN A 324 -35.79 -7.71 -4.03
CA ASN A 324 -35.62 -8.90 -4.87
C ASN A 324 -34.53 -8.62 -5.92
N TYR A 325 -33.28 -8.52 -5.47
CA TYR A 325 -32.13 -8.47 -6.36
C TYR A 325 -31.61 -9.89 -6.50
N ASP A 326 -31.75 -10.45 -7.69
CA ASP A 326 -31.19 -11.74 -8.07
C ASP A 326 -29.66 -11.69 -8.11
N TRP A 327 -29.04 -11.72 -6.94
CA TRP A 327 -27.59 -11.86 -6.78
C TRP A 327 -27.08 -13.26 -7.16
N ARG A 328 -27.95 -14.13 -7.64
CA ARG A 328 -27.63 -15.52 -7.98
C ARG A 328 -27.27 -15.76 -9.43
N GLN A 329 -27.23 -14.72 -10.28
CA GLN A 329 -26.96 -14.87 -11.72
C GLN A 329 -25.87 -13.93 -12.26
N SER A 330 -24.96 -13.45 -11.44
CA SER A 330 -23.78 -12.76 -11.94
C SER A 330 -22.51 -13.37 -11.38
#